data_b7f80a5781eed29c4340694f4ee07b8c
#
_entry.id   b7f80a5781eed29c4340694f4ee07b8c
#
_cell.length_a   1.000
_cell.length_b   1.000
_cell.length_c   1.000
_cell.angle_alpha   90.00
_cell.angle_beta   90.00
_cell.angle_gamma   90.00
#
_symmetry.space_group_name_H-M   'P 1'
#
loop_
_entity.id
_entity.type
_entity.pdbx_description
1 polymer ?
#
loop_
_entity_poly.entity_id
_entity_poly.type
_entity_poly.pdbx_seq_one_letter_code
_entity_poly.pdbx_strand_id
1 'polypeptide(L)'
;MKLLPVATLAFVLAGCAGMQASNPVASVLVDLDPASTERTMIVESITADRTGVLYMPDRVTGNILRVDPKSPKPMVVAKVEARTVDGKKVDALPGGVSFDAQGDLYVAAGPFGEVMRIKGADLNPAKPGVAQTFATGVPGANGIAFDKQGNLYISGGASGIVYRVAPNGGAAQVAAQIDKNVRTLPDGKTTQAIVANGLKFDAAGVLHVADTSRGAVWRVVIGADGKGGKPALLAQSPLLEGADDMAFNSNGDLWMAANELNAVVAISPAGVVKNIAKNDSKGPLEFPSAIVFVGKTAYISNFDVPRRDNMDANGTTAKDGVGASVAQITQ
;
A
#
# COMPACT_ATOMS: atom_id res chain seq x y z
N MET A 1 71.41 12.80 44.70
CA MET A 1 70.66 12.82 43.46
C MET A 1 69.79 11.55 43.39
N LYS A 2 68.51 11.62 43.73
CA LYS A 2 67.63 10.47 43.71
C LYS A 2 66.71 10.60 42.45
N LEU A 3 66.77 9.60 41.56
CA LEU A 3 65.93 9.49 40.37
C LEU A 3 64.56 8.95 40.78
N LEU A 4 63.49 9.66 40.41
CA LEU A 4 62.11 9.23 40.53
C LEU A 4 61.76 8.44 39.27
N PRO A 5 60.95 7.36 39.36
CA PRO A 5 60.49 6.62 38.19
C PRO A 5 59.29 7.34 37.55
N VAL A 6 59.30 7.42 36.21
CA VAL A 6 58.21 7.89 35.37
C VAL A 6 57.19 6.72 35.22
N ALA A 7 55.99 6.93 35.71
CA ALA A 7 54.87 6.00 35.49
C ALA A 7 54.23 6.27 34.13
N THR A 8 54.31 5.31 33.22
CA THR A 8 53.63 5.33 31.92
C THR A 8 52.19 4.93 32.11
N LEU A 9 51.25 5.86 31.89
CA LEU A 9 49.81 5.61 31.93
C LEU A 9 49.40 5.07 30.56
N ALA A 10 49.05 3.77 30.48
CA ALA A 10 48.48 3.15 29.28
C ALA A 10 46.96 3.47 29.23
N PHE A 11 46.56 4.26 28.26
CA PHE A 11 45.15 4.44 27.92
C PHE A 11 44.63 3.21 27.15
N VAL A 12 43.79 2.41 27.78
CA VAL A 12 43.00 1.39 27.10
C VAL A 12 41.83 2.08 26.43
N LEU A 13 41.89 2.26 25.12
CA LEU A 13 40.77 2.64 24.31
C LEU A 13 39.84 1.40 24.22
N ALA A 14 38.79 1.37 25.04
CA ALA A 14 37.67 0.47 24.85
C ALA A 14 36.92 0.89 23.59
N GLY A 15 37.18 0.23 22.45
CA GLY A 15 36.42 0.37 21.22
C GLY A 15 35.02 -0.14 21.48
N CYS A 16 34.01 0.76 21.57
CA CYS A 16 32.63 0.40 21.39
C CYS A 16 32.47 -0.09 19.95
N ALA A 17 32.53 -1.39 19.72
CA ALA A 17 32.01 -1.98 18.50
C ALA A 17 30.51 -1.69 18.46
N GLY A 18 30.13 -0.65 17.75
CA GLY A 18 28.74 -0.37 17.43
C GLY A 18 28.19 -1.61 16.71
N MET A 19 27.26 -2.33 17.35
CA MET A 19 26.45 -3.32 16.65
C MET A 19 25.75 -2.56 15.53
N GLN A 20 26.19 -2.75 14.28
CA GLN A 20 25.39 -2.37 13.14
C GLN A 20 24.09 -3.16 13.24
N ALA A 21 23.00 -2.47 13.48
CA ALA A 21 21.69 -3.08 13.39
C ALA A 21 21.57 -3.67 11.97
N SER A 22 21.42 -4.99 11.87
CA SER A 22 21.13 -5.62 10.59
C SER A 22 19.87 -4.98 10.01
N ASN A 23 19.87 -4.67 8.72
CA ASN A 23 18.65 -4.21 8.04
C ASN A 23 17.52 -5.24 8.29
N PRO A 24 16.29 -4.79 8.52
CA PRO A 24 15.16 -5.67 8.66
C PRO A 24 15.05 -6.59 7.43
N VAL A 25 14.83 -7.88 7.65
CA VAL A 25 14.71 -8.86 6.59
C VAL A 25 13.23 -9.12 6.34
N ALA A 26 12.81 -9.03 5.08
CA ALA A 26 11.49 -9.45 4.68
C ALA A 26 11.40 -10.99 4.64
N SER A 27 10.23 -11.53 4.99
CA SER A 27 9.89 -12.95 4.84
C SER A 27 8.45 -13.11 4.39
N VAL A 28 8.13 -14.23 3.72
CA VAL A 28 6.74 -14.55 3.37
C VAL A 28 6.00 -14.95 4.65
N LEU A 29 4.87 -14.30 4.91
CA LEU A 29 3.92 -14.72 5.96
C LEU A 29 3.03 -15.84 5.44
N VAL A 30 2.46 -15.67 4.26
CA VAL A 30 1.55 -16.62 3.63
C VAL A 30 1.56 -16.44 2.12
N ASP A 31 1.62 -17.55 1.42
CA ASP A 31 1.26 -17.68 0.01
C ASP A 31 -0.26 -17.86 -0.06
N LEU A 32 -0.94 -17.00 -0.80
CA LEU A 32 -2.40 -16.97 -0.87
C LEU A 32 -2.95 -17.96 -1.90
N ASP A 33 -2.12 -18.40 -2.86
CA ASP A 33 -2.50 -19.33 -3.94
C ASP A 33 -1.41 -20.37 -4.24
N PRO A 34 -1.02 -21.18 -3.24
CA PRO A 34 0.12 -22.10 -3.36
C PRO A 34 -0.10 -23.23 -4.38
N ALA A 35 -1.31 -23.40 -4.89
CA ALA A 35 -1.64 -24.43 -5.88
C ALA A 35 -1.48 -23.94 -7.32
N SER A 36 -1.24 -22.68 -7.56
CA SER A 36 -1.22 -22.07 -8.89
C SER A 36 0.09 -21.31 -9.15
N THR A 37 0.69 -21.59 -10.30
CA THR A 37 1.73 -20.76 -10.93
C THR A 37 1.15 -19.74 -11.90
N GLU A 38 -0.18 -19.79 -12.13
CA GLU A 38 -0.91 -18.80 -12.91
C GLU A 38 -1.46 -17.73 -11.98
N ARG A 39 -1.57 -16.50 -12.45
CA ARG A 39 -2.10 -15.38 -11.66
C ARG A 39 -3.63 -15.44 -11.56
N THR A 40 -4.13 -16.46 -10.86
CA THR A 40 -5.56 -16.67 -10.59
C THR A 40 -6.08 -15.77 -9.47
N MET A 41 -5.15 -15.20 -8.68
CA MET A 41 -5.41 -14.25 -7.60
C MET A 41 -4.47 -13.06 -7.71
N ILE A 42 -4.95 -11.87 -7.40
CA ILE A 42 -4.18 -10.63 -7.39
C ILE A 42 -4.61 -9.79 -6.18
N VAL A 43 -3.71 -9.55 -5.24
CA VAL A 43 -3.96 -8.72 -4.06
C VAL A 43 -3.23 -7.39 -4.18
N GLU A 44 -3.99 -6.29 -4.36
CA GLU A 44 -3.43 -4.96 -4.54
C GLU A 44 -3.25 -4.19 -3.23
N SER A 45 -4.10 -4.42 -2.25
CA SER A 45 -4.09 -3.65 -1.02
C SER A 45 -4.24 -4.54 0.21
N ILE A 46 -3.84 -4.01 1.35
CA ILE A 46 -3.93 -4.70 2.64
C ILE A 46 -4.30 -3.71 3.74
N THR A 47 -5.16 -4.12 4.65
CA THR A 47 -5.48 -3.40 5.89
C THR A 47 -5.57 -4.37 7.06
N ALA A 48 -5.63 -3.86 8.28
CA ALA A 48 -5.82 -4.67 9.48
C ALA A 48 -6.98 -4.14 10.32
N ASP A 49 -7.71 -5.04 10.95
CA ASP A 49 -8.66 -4.67 11.98
C ASP A 49 -7.96 -4.34 13.31
N ARG A 50 -8.73 -3.92 14.32
CA ARG A 50 -8.20 -3.54 15.64
C ARG A 50 -7.56 -4.69 16.42
N THR A 51 -7.81 -5.94 16.02
CA THR A 51 -7.23 -7.14 16.63
C THR A 51 -5.94 -7.57 15.94
N GLY A 52 -5.58 -6.90 14.82
CA GLY A 52 -4.40 -7.18 14.02
C GLY A 52 -4.60 -8.26 12.96
N VAL A 53 -5.85 -8.63 12.69
CA VAL A 53 -6.19 -9.54 11.59
C VAL A 53 -6.16 -8.76 10.28
N LEU A 54 -5.57 -9.35 9.24
CA LEU A 54 -5.35 -8.74 7.93
C LEU A 54 -6.53 -8.99 7.00
N TYR A 55 -6.85 -7.98 6.19
CA TYR A 55 -7.88 -8.07 5.15
C TYR A 55 -7.33 -7.50 3.84
N MET A 56 -7.62 -8.18 2.73
CA MET A 56 -7.14 -7.81 1.41
C MET A 56 -8.15 -8.20 0.33
N PRO A 57 -8.31 -7.38 -0.72
CA PRO A 57 -9.18 -7.70 -1.84
C PRO A 57 -8.42 -8.53 -2.88
N ASP A 58 -9.07 -9.55 -3.41
CA ASP A 58 -8.63 -10.22 -4.64
C ASP A 58 -9.31 -9.57 -5.85
N ARG A 59 -8.50 -8.94 -6.69
CA ARG A 59 -8.97 -8.21 -7.88
C ARG A 59 -9.61 -9.12 -8.94
N VAL A 60 -9.19 -10.37 -9.01
CA VAL A 60 -9.67 -11.31 -10.02
C VAL A 60 -11.07 -11.80 -9.71
N THR A 61 -11.30 -12.21 -8.47
CA THR A 61 -12.57 -12.82 -8.06
C THR A 61 -13.53 -11.83 -7.40
N GLY A 62 -13.03 -10.68 -6.94
CA GLY A 62 -13.79 -9.73 -6.12
C GLY A 62 -13.92 -10.16 -4.66
N ASN A 63 -13.30 -11.26 -4.26
CA ASN A 63 -13.35 -11.74 -2.88
C ASN A 63 -12.56 -10.83 -1.94
N ILE A 64 -13.02 -10.73 -0.70
CA ILE A 64 -12.27 -10.15 0.40
C ILE A 64 -11.73 -11.29 1.24
N LEU A 65 -10.41 -11.36 1.32
CA LEU A 65 -9.67 -12.36 2.09
C LEU A 65 -9.39 -11.85 3.49
N ARG A 66 -9.42 -12.75 4.46
CA ARG A 66 -9.02 -12.55 5.85
C ARG A 66 -7.87 -13.49 6.19
N VAL A 67 -6.82 -12.96 6.80
CA VAL A 67 -5.66 -13.74 7.29
C VAL A 67 -5.32 -13.33 8.71
N ASP A 68 -5.32 -14.25 9.64
CA ASP A 68 -4.80 -14.03 10.99
C ASP A 68 -3.28 -14.30 10.98
N PRO A 69 -2.40 -13.30 11.26
CA PRO A 69 -0.96 -13.53 11.25
C PRO A 69 -0.47 -14.60 12.22
N LYS A 70 -1.23 -14.91 13.26
CA LYS A 70 -0.90 -15.96 14.24
C LYS A 70 -1.20 -17.37 13.73
N SER A 71 -2.08 -17.47 12.73
CA SER A 71 -2.46 -18.72 12.06
C SER A 71 -2.78 -18.39 10.60
N PRO A 72 -1.75 -18.17 9.76
CA PRO A 72 -1.89 -17.52 8.47
C PRO A 72 -2.52 -18.45 7.43
N LYS A 73 -3.84 -18.57 7.50
CA LYS A 73 -4.67 -19.28 6.55
C LYS A 73 -5.67 -18.31 5.92
N PRO A 74 -5.67 -18.15 4.57
CA PRO A 74 -6.60 -17.26 3.91
C PRO A 74 -8.03 -17.83 3.98
N MET A 75 -9.01 -16.94 4.26
CA MET A 75 -10.43 -17.25 4.27
C MET A 75 -11.19 -16.14 3.56
N VAL A 76 -12.13 -16.49 2.68
CA VAL A 76 -13.06 -15.53 2.07
C VAL A 76 -14.09 -15.12 3.12
N VAL A 77 -14.25 -13.82 3.36
CA VAL A 77 -15.18 -13.28 4.36
C VAL A 77 -16.25 -12.37 3.78
N ALA A 78 -16.04 -11.87 2.55
CA ALA A 78 -16.99 -11.04 1.83
C ALA A 78 -16.66 -11.01 0.34
N LYS A 79 -17.50 -10.33 -0.46
CA LYS A 79 -17.31 -10.18 -1.90
C LYS A 79 -17.77 -8.80 -2.39
N VAL A 80 -17.03 -8.24 -3.34
CA VAL A 80 -17.48 -7.17 -4.23
C VAL A 80 -17.88 -7.81 -5.54
N GLU A 81 -19.18 -7.91 -5.80
CA GLU A 81 -19.70 -8.61 -6.96
C GLU A 81 -19.51 -7.81 -8.25
N ALA A 82 -19.29 -8.54 -9.35
CA ALA A 82 -19.34 -7.97 -10.69
C ALA A 82 -20.78 -7.51 -11.00
N ARG A 83 -20.89 -6.52 -11.90
CA ARG A 83 -22.19 -5.95 -12.32
C ARG A 83 -22.39 -6.12 -13.81
N THR A 84 -23.63 -6.11 -14.24
CA THR A 84 -23.97 -5.96 -15.66
C THR A 84 -24.29 -4.49 -15.93
N VAL A 85 -23.53 -3.87 -16.82
CA VAL A 85 -23.70 -2.49 -17.27
C VAL A 85 -23.85 -2.53 -18.79
N ASP A 86 -24.95 -2.02 -19.30
CA ASP A 86 -25.27 -2.04 -20.75
C ASP A 86 -25.11 -3.43 -21.40
N GLY A 87 -25.59 -4.47 -20.69
CA GLY A 87 -25.52 -5.86 -21.14
C GLY A 87 -24.14 -6.51 -21.07
N LYS A 88 -23.12 -5.82 -20.57
CA LYS A 88 -21.75 -6.34 -20.43
C LYS A 88 -21.42 -6.57 -18.96
N LYS A 89 -20.75 -7.68 -18.68
CA LYS A 89 -20.17 -7.92 -17.35
C LYS A 89 -19.02 -6.94 -17.10
N VAL A 90 -19.08 -6.26 -15.98
CA VAL A 90 -18.01 -5.38 -15.47
C VAL A 90 -17.56 -5.96 -14.13
N ASP A 91 -16.30 -6.39 -14.05
CA ASP A 91 -15.70 -6.86 -12.80
C ASP A 91 -15.32 -5.65 -11.92
N ALA A 92 -15.46 -5.83 -10.61
CA ALA A 92 -15.22 -4.74 -9.66
C ALA A 92 -13.74 -4.32 -9.59
N LEU A 93 -12.81 -5.25 -9.85
CA LEU A 93 -11.37 -5.10 -9.70
C LEU A 93 -11.03 -4.32 -8.42
N PRO A 94 -11.41 -4.80 -7.23
CA PRO A 94 -11.25 -4.06 -5.99
C PRO A 94 -9.79 -3.71 -5.73
N GLY A 95 -9.55 -2.45 -5.34
CA GLY A 95 -8.23 -1.87 -5.05
C GLY A 95 -8.05 -1.57 -3.57
N GLY A 96 -7.81 -0.31 -3.21
CA GLY A 96 -7.55 0.12 -1.85
C GLY A 96 -8.61 -0.28 -0.85
N VAL A 97 -8.19 -0.68 0.35
CA VAL A 97 -9.07 -1.07 1.46
C VAL A 97 -8.72 -0.33 2.74
N SER A 98 -9.75 -0.01 3.54
CA SER A 98 -9.56 0.59 4.86
C SER A 98 -10.75 0.31 5.77
N PHE A 99 -10.50 0.13 7.06
CA PHE A 99 -11.55 0.12 8.08
C PHE A 99 -11.86 1.52 8.57
N ASP A 100 -13.15 1.77 8.85
CA ASP A 100 -13.54 2.93 9.63
C ASP A 100 -13.41 2.69 11.14
N ALA A 101 -13.76 3.72 11.92
CA ALA A 101 -13.76 3.66 13.37
C ALA A 101 -14.84 2.72 13.96
N GLN A 102 -15.83 2.30 13.19
CA GLN A 102 -16.89 1.38 13.58
C GLN A 102 -16.55 -0.08 13.28
N GLY A 103 -15.53 -0.32 12.45
CA GLY A 103 -15.10 -1.64 12.01
C GLY A 103 -15.78 -2.10 10.73
N ASP A 104 -16.39 -1.18 9.98
CA ASP A 104 -16.88 -1.45 8.62
C ASP A 104 -15.69 -1.35 7.63
N LEU A 105 -15.63 -2.24 6.66
CA LEU A 105 -14.57 -2.27 5.64
C LEU A 105 -15.03 -1.54 4.39
N TYR A 106 -14.18 -0.66 3.90
CA TYR A 106 -14.39 0.08 2.67
C TYR A 106 -13.42 -0.37 1.60
N VAL A 107 -13.89 -0.44 0.35
CA VAL A 107 -13.17 -1.01 -0.78
C VAL A 107 -13.35 -0.10 -2.00
N ALA A 108 -12.25 0.37 -2.58
CA ALA A 108 -12.28 1.10 -3.84
C ALA A 108 -12.63 0.14 -5.00
N ALA A 109 -13.60 0.51 -5.82
CA ALA A 109 -14.03 -0.22 -7.01
C ALA A 109 -13.88 0.67 -8.25
N GLY A 110 -12.66 0.79 -8.75
CA GLY A 110 -12.27 1.71 -9.82
C GLY A 110 -13.11 1.61 -11.08
N PRO A 111 -13.39 0.40 -11.63
CA PRO A 111 -14.25 0.22 -12.80
C PRO A 111 -15.69 0.72 -12.62
N PHE A 112 -16.20 0.70 -11.39
CA PHE A 112 -17.53 1.23 -11.08
C PHE A 112 -17.51 2.76 -10.85
N GLY A 113 -16.33 3.35 -10.61
CA GLY A 113 -16.22 4.73 -10.14
C GLY A 113 -16.87 4.93 -8.76
N GLU A 114 -16.72 3.93 -7.89
CA GLU A 114 -17.40 3.85 -6.59
C GLU A 114 -16.47 3.41 -5.46
N VAL A 115 -16.92 3.66 -4.23
CA VAL A 115 -16.42 2.98 -3.04
C VAL A 115 -17.53 2.11 -2.48
N MET A 116 -17.20 0.87 -2.21
CA MET A 116 -18.09 -0.13 -1.63
C MET A 116 -17.87 -0.22 -0.12
N ARG A 117 -18.89 -0.59 0.65
CA ARG A 117 -18.82 -0.84 2.09
C ARG A 117 -19.33 -2.24 2.41
N ILE A 118 -18.63 -2.90 3.32
CA ILE A 118 -19.03 -4.16 3.95
C ILE A 118 -19.11 -3.89 5.44
N LYS A 119 -20.24 -4.16 6.06
CA LYS A 119 -20.37 -4.00 7.51
C LYS A 119 -19.48 -5.00 8.24
N GLY A 120 -18.88 -4.60 9.36
CA GLY A 120 -18.02 -5.48 10.15
C GLY A 120 -18.69 -6.79 10.55
N ALA A 121 -20.00 -6.74 10.85
CA ALA A 121 -20.81 -7.93 11.16
C ALA A 121 -20.94 -8.92 10.00
N ASP A 122 -20.77 -8.45 8.77
CA ASP A 122 -20.90 -9.25 7.53
C ASP A 122 -19.55 -9.80 7.05
N LEU A 123 -18.45 -9.48 7.72
CA LEU A 123 -17.10 -10.05 7.47
C LEU A 123 -17.01 -11.45 8.10
N ASN A 124 -17.68 -12.43 7.51
CA ASN A 124 -17.89 -13.73 8.12
C ASN A 124 -17.52 -14.88 7.14
N PRO A 125 -16.54 -15.75 7.47
CA PRO A 125 -16.15 -16.85 6.60
C PRO A 125 -17.22 -17.93 6.44
N ALA A 126 -18.14 -18.08 7.42
CA ALA A 126 -19.22 -19.06 7.31
C ALA A 126 -20.36 -18.57 6.41
N LYS A 127 -20.51 -17.25 6.24
CA LYS A 127 -21.51 -16.63 5.37
C LYS A 127 -20.92 -15.30 4.86
N PRO A 128 -20.11 -15.34 3.81
CA PRO A 128 -19.46 -14.13 3.29
C PRO A 128 -20.49 -13.05 2.90
N GLY A 129 -20.23 -11.83 3.36
CA GLY A 129 -21.09 -10.69 3.07
C GLY A 129 -20.91 -10.18 1.64
N VAL A 130 -21.87 -9.37 1.18
CA VAL A 130 -21.80 -8.69 -0.12
C VAL A 130 -21.66 -7.19 0.11
N ALA A 131 -20.67 -6.61 -0.55
CA ALA A 131 -20.40 -5.19 -0.47
C ALA A 131 -21.56 -4.36 -1.07
N GLN A 132 -21.86 -3.23 -0.44
CA GLN A 132 -22.88 -2.29 -0.88
C GLN A 132 -22.22 -0.95 -1.30
N THR A 133 -22.80 -0.27 -2.28
CA THR A 133 -22.32 1.06 -2.69
C THR A 133 -22.40 2.02 -1.50
N PHE A 134 -21.28 2.66 -1.18
CA PHE A 134 -21.18 3.71 -0.17
C PHE A 134 -21.05 5.10 -0.80
N ALA A 135 -20.21 5.20 -1.84
CA ALA A 135 -19.95 6.45 -2.52
C ALA A 135 -19.87 6.27 -4.04
N THR A 136 -20.24 7.30 -4.76
CA THR A 136 -20.25 7.35 -6.23
C THR A 136 -19.48 8.56 -6.74
N GLY A 137 -19.18 8.60 -8.04
CA GLY A 137 -18.52 9.75 -8.67
C GLY A 137 -17.02 9.79 -8.41
N VAL A 138 -16.37 8.62 -8.30
CA VAL A 138 -14.93 8.45 -8.09
C VAL A 138 -14.29 7.65 -9.25
N PRO A 139 -14.24 8.19 -10.47
CA PRO A 139 -13.64 7.50 -11.59
C PRO A 139 -12.20 7.09 -11.29
N GLY A 140 -11.86 5.82 -11.50
CA GLY A 140 -10.54 5.29 -11.24
C GLY A 140 -10.18 5.18 -9.76
N ALA A 141 -11.19 5.03 -8.87
CA ALA A 141 -10.96 4.83 -7.43
C ALA A 141 -9.87 3.78 -7.19
N ASN A 142 -8.83 4.16 -6.43
CA ASN A 142 -7.66 3.34 -6.14
C ASN A 142 -7.39 3.28 -4.63
N GLY A 143 -6.52 4.13 -4.08
CA GLY A 143 -6.24 4.18 -2.63
C GLY A 143 -7.36 4.87 -1.84
N ILE A 144 -7.53 4.50 -0.57
CA ILE A 144 -8.51 5.11 0.33
C ILE A 144 -7.94 5.34 1.73
N ALA A 145 -8.32 6.45 2.37
CA ALA A 145 -7.98 6.75 3.76
C ALA A 145 -9.05 7.59 4.44
N PHE A 146 -9.24 7.38 5.75
CA PHE A 146 -10.12 8.19 6.57
C PHE A 146 -9.35 9.33 7.27
N ASP A 147 -9.97 10.49 7.37
CA ASP A 147 -9.53 11.53 8.30
C ASP A 147 -10.09 11.27 9.72
N LYS A 148 -9.69 12.10 10.67
CA LYS A 148 -10.14 11.98 12.08
C LYS A 148 -11.63 12.29 12.27
N GLN A 149 -12.28 12.94 11.32
CA GLN A 149 -13.69 13.29 11.32
C GLN A 149 -14.54 12.18 10.67
N GLY A 150 -13.91 11.13 10.13
CA GLY A 150 -14.57 10.02 9.44
C GLY A 150 -14.92 10.33 7.98
N ASN A 151 -14.39 11.41 7.40
CA ASN A 151 -14.51 11.60 5.96
C ASN A 151 -13.55 10.63 5.24
N LEU A 152 -14.02 10.08 4.14
CA LEU A 152 -13.22 9.20 3.30
C LEU A 152 -12.57 9.99 2.17
N TYR A 153 -11.26 9.84 2.00
CA TYR A 153 -10.50 10.38 0.88
C TYR A 153 -10.09 9.25 -0.05
N ILE A 154 -10.22 9.49 -1.35
CA ILE A 154 -10.02 8.47 -2.38
C ILE A 154 -9.15 9.04 -3.48
N SER A 155 -8.11 8.34 -3.89
CA SER A 155 -7.30 8.68 -5.06
C SER A 155 -7.96 8.21 -6.34
N GLY A 156 -7.90 9.05 -7.38
CA GLY A 156 -8.47 8.79 -8.71
C GLY A 156 -7.45 8.30 -9.73
N GLY A 157 -6.38 7.64 -9.30
CA GLY A 157 -5.39 7.03 -10.19
C GLY A 157 -4.77 8.03 -11.17
N ALA A 158 -4.92 7.75 -12.46
CA ALA A 158 -4.34 8.55 -13.54
C ALA A 158 -4.92 9.97 -13.65
N SER A 159 -6.09 10.24 -13.08
CA SER A 159 -6.67 11.59 -13.08
C SER A 159 -5.87 12.57 -12.21
N GLY A 160 -5.13 12.07 -11.22
CA GLY A 160 -4.45 12.86 -10.20
C GLY A 160 -5.39 13.53 -9.20
N ILE A 161 -6.70 13.29 -9.31
CA ILE A 161 -7.68 13.86 -8.40
C ILE A 161 -7.67 13.07 -7.08
N VAL A 162 -7.77 13.78 -5.97
CA VAL A 162 -8.15 13.22 -4.68
C VAL A 162 -9.58 13.65 -4.40
N TYR A 163 -10.45 12.68 -4.19
CA TYR A 163 -11.86 12.90 -3.87
C TYR A 163 -12.08 12.84 -2.36
N ARG A 164 -13.16 13.47 -1.88
CA ARG A 164 -13.64 13.38 -0.50
C ARG A 164 -15.11 12.99 -0.48
N VAL A 165 -15.47 12.13 0.45
CA VAL A 165 -16.83 11.69 0.74
C VAL A 165 -17.13 11.91 2.21
N ALA A 166 -18.32 12.42 2.52
CA ALA A 166 -18.77 12.62 3.89
C ALA A 166 -18.95 11.26 4.64
N PRO A 167 -19.00 11.25 5.99
CA PRO A 167 -19.09 10.00 6.77
C PRO A 167 -20.35 9.15 6.50
N ASN A 168 -21.40 9.76 5.99
CA ASN A 168 -22.66 9.09 5.61
C ASN A 168 -22.70 8.65 4.14
N GLY A 169 -21.62 8.81 3.38
CA GLY A 169 -21.54 8.38 1.98
C GLY A 169 -22.15 9.36 0.99
N GLY A 170 -22.43 8.88 -0.21
CA GLY A 170 -23.06 9.64 -1.29
C GLY A 170 -22.09 10.08 -2.37
N ALA A 171 -22.37 11.20 -3.04
CA ALA A 171 -21.55 11.69 -4.13
C ALA A 171 -20.22 12.29 -3.64
N ALA A 172 -19.13 11.88 -4.29
CA ALA A 172 -17.81 12.41 -3.99
C ALA A 172 -17.63 13.85 -4.48
N GLN A 173 -16.80 14.59 -3.77
CA GLN A 173 -16.37 15.94 -4.13
C GLN A 173 -14.87 15.95 -4.37
N VAL A 174 -14.39 16.82 -5.27
CA VAL A 174 -12.96 17.03 -5.47
C VAL A 174 -12.38 17.73 -4.24
N ALA A 175 -11.39 17.09 -3.60
CA ALA A 175 -10.65 17.67 -2.48
C ALA A 175 -9.33 18.29 -2.92
N ALA A 176 -8.54 17.59 -3.75
CA ALA A 176 -7.25 18.07 -4.22
C ALA A 176 -6.94 17.57 -5.64
N GLN A 177 -5.93 18.17 -6.27
CA GLN A 177 -5.44 17.76 -7.58
C GLN A 177 -3.92 17.69 -7.56
N ILE A 178 -3.36 16.53 -7.88
CA ILE A 178 -1.96 16.36 -8.26
C ILE A 178 -1.87 16.50 -9.79
N ASP A 179 -0.87 17.21 -10.28
CA ASP A 179 -0.72 17.45 -11.71
C ASP A 179 -0.59 16.14 -12.47
N LYS A 180 -1.38 15.98 -13.53
CA LYS A 180 -1.33 14.80 -14.41
C LYS A 180 0.07 14.59 -14.97
N ASN A 181 0.39 13.36 -15.27
CA ASN A 181 1.60 12.95 -15.94
C ASN A 181 1.29 11.94 -17.05
N VAL A 182 2.20 11.82 -17.99
CA VAL A 182 2.14 10.82 -19.06
C VAL A 182 3.39 9.95 -19.03
N ARG A 183 3.26 8.72 -19.46
CA ARG A 183 4.40 7.85 -19.70
C ARG A 183 4.44 7.47 -21.17
N THR A 184 5.64 7.32 -21.71
CA THR A 184 5.85 6.79 -23.05
C THR A 184 5.94 5.28 -23.00
N LEU A 185 5.16 4.60 -23.82
CA LEU A 185 5.19 3.15 -23.99
C LEU A 185 6.37 2.74 -24.91
N PRO A 186 6.77 1.44 -24.92
CA PRO A 186 7.83 0.96 -25.79
C PRO A 186 7.58 1.20 -27.30
N ASP A 187 6.32 1.30 -27.73
CA ASP A 187 5.91 1.62 -29.09
C ASP A 187 5.94 3.12 -29.43
N GLY A 188 6.42 3.95 -28.50
CA GLY A 188 6.53 5.41 -28.64
C GLY A 188 5.23 6.17 -28.36
N LYS A 189 4.10 5.49 -28.12
CA LYS A 189 2.85 6.14 -27.75
C LYS A 189 2.90 6.60 -26.30
N THR A 190 2.11 7.63 -25.99
CA THR A 190 1.94 8.09 -24.62
C THR A 190 0.61 7.61 -24.04
N THR A 191 0.62 7.31 -22.73
CA THR A 191 -0.58 7.01 -21.97
C THR A 191 -0.57 7.79 -20.67
N GLN A 192 -1.75 7.95 -20.05
CA GLN A 192 -1.83 8.53 -18.71
C GLN A 192 -1.10 7.63 -17.72
N ALA A 193 -0.29 8.22 -16.86
CA ALA A 193 0.40 7.52 -15.80
C ALA A 193 -0.39 7.63 -14.48
N ILE A 194 -0.21 6.67 -13.58
CA ILE A 194 -0.79 6.72 -12.24
C ILE A 194 -0.08 7.82 -11.45
N VAL A 195 -0.83 8.83 -11.04
CA VAL A 195 -0.34 10.05 -10.38
C VAL A 195 -0.80 10.11 -8.93
N ALA A 196 -2.04 9.75 -8.63
CA ALA A 196 -2.55 9.63 -7.28
C ALA A 196 -2.88 8.17 -7.02
N ASN A 197 -1.95 7.44 -6.37
CA ASN A 197 -2.08 6.04 -6.01
C ASN A 197 -2.47 5.89 -4.54
N GLY A 198 -1.69 5.25 -3.70
CA GLY A 198 -1.95 5.16 -2.27
C GLY A 198 -2.02 6.52 -1.59
N LEU A 199 -2.77 6.62 -0.51
CA LEU A 199 -2.85 7.83 0.29
C LEU A 199 -3.05 7.53 1.78
N LYS A 200 -2.47 8.38 2.65
CA LYS A 200 -2.54 8.23 4.11
C LYS A 200 -2.51 9.59 4.80
N PHE A 201 -3.24 9.69 5.89
CA PHE A 201 -3.11 10.83 6.80
C PHE A 201 -2.03 10.58 7.83
N ASP A 202 -1.20 11.60 8.11
CA ASP A 202 -0.31 11.58 9.26
C ASP A 202 -1.05 11.93 10.57
N ALA A 203 -0.32 11.88 11.69
CA ALA A 203 -0.87 12.22 13.00
C ALA A 203 -1.33 13.69 13.12
N ALA A 204 -0.76 14.59 12.32
CA ALA A 204 -1.15 15.99 12.27
C ALA A 204 -2.39 16.25 11.37
N GLY A 205 -2.83 15.25 10.60
CA GLY A 205 -3.95 15.36 9.66
C GLY A 205 -3.55 15.90 8.30
N VAL A 206 -2.27 15.85 7.94
CA VAL A 206 -1.81 16.14 6.59
C VAL A 206 -1.95 14.88 5.74
N LEU A 207 -2.56 15.03 4.56
CA LEU A 207 -2.71 13.94 3.61
C LEU A 207 -1.42 13.75 2.81
N HIS A 208 -0.92 12.53 2.75
CA HIS A 208 0.19 12.12 1.91
C HIS A 208 -0.36 11.31 0.73
N VAL A 209 0.12 11.60 -0.48
CA VAL A 209 -0.33 10.97 -1.73
C VAL A 209 0.88 10.44 -2.49
N ALA A 210 0.88 9.15 -2.82
CA ALA A 210 1.89 8.53 -3.65
C ALA A 210 1.69 8.90 -5.13
N ASP A 211 2.77 9.25 -5.81
CA ASP A 211 2.83 9.49 -7.25
C ASP A 211 3.74 8.45 -7.88
N THR A 212 3.12 7.37 -8.34
CA THR A 212 3.81 6.25 -9.00
C THR A 212 4.60 6.72 -10.21
N SER A 213 4.03 7.64 -10.97
CA SER A 213 4.61 8.10 -12.24
C SER A 213 5.90 8.89 -12.10
N ARG A 214 6.09 9.55 -10.95
CA ARG A 214 7.27 10.38 -10.66
C ARG A 214 8.20 9.77 -9.62
N GLY A 215 7.81 8.64 -9.02
CA GLY A 215 8.52 8.10 -7.85
C GLY A 215 8.56 9.15 -6.74
N ALA A 216 7.42 9.66 -6.36
CA ALA A 216 7.31 10.80 -5.45
C ALA A 216 6.17 10.63 -4.44
N VAL A 217 6.23 11.44 -3.37
CA VAL A 217 5.15 11.61 -2.40
C VAL A 217 4.85 13.09 -2.23
N TRP A 218 3.58 13.42 -2.31
CA TRP A 218 3.04 14.76 -2.12
C TRP A 218 2.36 14.89 -0.75
N ARG A 219 2.44 16.07 -0.14
CA ARG A 219 1.68 16.45 1.06
C ARG A 219 0.60 17.44 0.69
N VAL A 220 -0.60 17.24 1.21
CA VAL A 220 -1.76 18.10 1.00
C VAL A 220 -2.36 18.45 2.37
N VAL A 221 -2.31 19.70 2.75
CA VAL A 221 -2.99 20.20 3.96
C VAL A 221 -4.48 20.32 3.64
N ILE A 222 -5.31 19.66 4.43
CA ILE A 222 -6.76 19.70 4.26
C ILE A 222 -7.33 20.81 5.16
N GLY A 223 -8.08 21.73 4.56
CA GLY A 223 -8.76 22.79 5.27
C GLY A 223 -10.00 22.31 6.02
N ALA A 224 -10.54 23.15 6.88
CA ALA A 224 -11.75 22.84 7.65
C ALA A 224 -12.99 22.59 6.76
N ASP A 225 -12.99 23.11 5.53
CA ASP A 225 -14.01 22.86 4.51
C ASP A 225 -13.83 21.53 3.78
N GLY A 226 -12.80 20.75 4.14
CA GLY A 226 -12.45 19.49 3.51
C GLY A 226 -11.73 19.60 2.18
N LYS A 227 -11.37 20.80 1.74
CA LYS A 227 -10.59 21.03 0.52
C LYS A 227 -9.09 21.02 0.83
N GLY A 228 -8.32 20.45 -0.08
CA GLY A 228 -6.88 20.45 -0.02
C GLY A 228 -6.29 21.77 -0.52
N GLY A 229 -5.26 22.24 0.16
CA GLY A 229 -4.38 23.29 -0.32
C GLY A 229 -3.54 22.81 -1.51
N LYS A 230 -2.62 23.65 -1.98
CA LYS A 230 -1.67 23.30 -3.04
C LYS A 230 -0.79 22.13 -2.57
N PRO A 231 -0.68 21.05 -3.36
CA PRO A 231 0.23 19.94 -3.06
C PRO A 231 1.68 20.42 -2.97
N ALA A 232 2.39 19.95 -1.95
CA ALA A 232 3.81 20.21 -1.74
C ALA A 232 4.59 18.89 -1.81
N LEU A 233 5.69 18.87 -2.54
CA LEU A 233 6.56 17.68 -2.64
C LEU A 233 7.18 17.38 -1.27
N LEU A 234 7.00 16.15 -0.77
CA LEU A 234 7.71 15.65 0.41
C LEU A 234 9.02 15.01 0.00
N ALA A 235 8.97 14.08 -0.97
CA ALA A 235 10.12 13.34 -1.45
C ALA A 235 9.95 12.94 -2.90
N GLN A 236 11.05 12.90 -3.63
CA GLN A 236 11.17 12.28 -4.94
C GLN A 236 12.53 11.59 -5.03
N SER A 237 12.57 10.32 -5.43
CA SER A 237 13.80 9.54 -5.43
C SER A 237 13.70 8.37 -6.40
N PRO A 238 14.81 7.94 -7.03
CA PRO A 238 14.86 6.65 -7.74
C PRO A 238 14.50 5.45 -6.86
N LEU A 239 14.66 5.53 -5.53
CA LEU A 239 14.24 4.49 -4.59
C LEU A 239 12.71 4.39 -4.46
N LEU A 240 11.95 5.34 -4.98
CA LEU A 240 10.50 5.37 -5.02
C LEU A 240 9.93 4.97 -6.39
N GLU A 241 10.73 4.35 -7.25
CA GLU A 241 10.23 3.86 -8.54
C GLU A 241 9.10 2.85 -8.30
N GLY A 242 7.93 3.14 -8.86
CA GLY A 242 6.73 2.37 -8.59
C GLY A 242 6.10 2.64 -7.22
N ALA A 243 6.26 3.86 -6.66
CA ALA A 243 5.59 4.25 -5.41
C ALA A 243 4.09 3.93 -5.47
N ASP A 244 3.63 3.05 -4.57
CA ASP A 244 2.27 2.53 -4.57
C ASP A 244 1.52 2.93 -3.30
N ASP A 245 1.17 2.02 -2.39
CA ASP A 245 0.55 2.41 -1.13
C ASP A 245 1.57 2.45 0.02
N MET A 246 1.16 3.05 1.14
CA MET A 246 2.06 3.44 2.22
C MET A 246 1.41 3.30 3.59
N ALA A 247 2.22 3.26 4.62
CA ALA A 247 1.78 3.31 6.01
C ALA A 247 2.79 4.04 6.89
N PHE A 248 2.32 4.76 7.91
CA PHE A 248 3.19 5.33 8.93
C PHE A 248 3.56 4.29 9.98
N ASN A 249 4.86 4.22 10.32
CA ASN A 249 5.32 3.46 11.48
C ASN A 249 5.12 4.27 12.78
N SER A 250 5.42 3.65 13.91
CA SER A 250 5.29 4.29 15.23
C SER A 250 6.24 5.47 15.44
N ASN A 251 7.30 5.59 14.66
CA ASN A 251 8.28 6.70 14.74
C ASN A 251 7.88 7.88 13.85
N GLY A 252 6.80 7.77 13.08
CA GLY A 252 6.34 8.78 12.13
C GLY A 252 7.04 8.74 10.76
N ASP A 253 7.88 7.74 10.49
CA ASP A 253 8.39 7.50 9.14
C ASP A 253 7.28 6.89 8.27
N LEU A 254 7.18 7.36 7.05
CA LEU A 254 6.27 6.82 6.04
C LEU A 254 6.94 5.67 5.29
N TRP A 255 6.45 4.45 5.48
CA TRP A 255 6.92 3.31 4.72
C TRP A 255 6.10 3.16 3.44
N MET A 256 6.79 2.95 2.32
CA MET A 256 6.23 2.92 0.97
C MET A 256 6.60 1.60 0.28
N ALA A 257 5.61 0.98 -0.35
CA ALA A 257 5.83 -0.08 -1.32
C ALA A 257 6.38 0.54 -2.62
N ALA A 258 7.61 0.20 -2.99
CA ALA A 258 8.24 0.58 -4.25
C ALA A 258 8.21 -0.64 -5.18
N ASN A 259 7.06 -0.81 -5.86
CA ASN A 259 6.71 -2.05 -6.52
C ASN A 259 7.66 -2.44 -7.65
N GLU A 260 8.08 -1.49 -8.49
CA GLU A 260 9.01 -1.73 -9.60
C GLU A 260 10.43 -2.13 -9.14
N LEU A 261 10.74 -1.96 -7.85
CA LEU A 261 12.05 -2.28 -7.27
C LEU A 261 12.02 -3.54 -6.39
N ASN A 262 10.87 -4.20 -6.21
CA ASN A 262 10.68 -5.24 -5.20
C ASN A 262 11.23 -4.80 -3.83
N ALA A 263 10.81 -3.61 -3.40
CA ALA A 263 11.38 -2.95 -2.22
C ALA A 263 10.31 -2.33 -1.33
N VAL A 264 10.66 -2.23 -0.05
CA VAL A 264 10.02 -1.36 0.92
C VAL A 264 11.02 -0.29 1.31
N VAL A 265 10.62 0.97 1.23
CA VAL A 265 11.46 2.12 1.57
C VAL A 265 10.80 2.93 2.69
N ALA A 266 11.60 3.64 3.48
CA ALA A 266 11.10 4.58 4.47
C ALA A 266 11.42 6.02 4.04
N ILE A 267 10.48 6.92 4.29
CA ILE A 267 10.59 8.35 4.06
C ILE A 267 10.42 9.03 5.42
N SER A 268 11.46 9.73 5.86
CA SER A 268 11.38 10.49 7.11
C SER A 268 10.43 11.70 6.97
N PRO A 269 9.98 12.31 8.08
CA PRO A 269 9.21 13.57 8.04
C PRO A 269 9.92 14.71 7.30
N ALA A 270 11.24 14.67 7.19
CA ALA A 270 12.07 15.61 6.43
C ALA A 270 12.21 15.25 4.94
N GLY A 271 11.62 14.15 4.47
CA GLY A 271 11.68 13.70 3.07
C GLY A 271 12.93 12.88 2.71
N VAL A 272 13.72 12.44 3.67
CA VAL A 272 14.88 11.56 3.40
C VAL A 272 14.39 10.15 3.15
N VAL A 273 14.77 9.59 2.00
CA VAL A 273 14.37 8.24 1.54
C VAL A 273 15.51 7.25 1.80
N LYS A 274 15.18 6.09 2.38
CA LYS A 274 16.12 4.99 2.60
C LYS A 274 15.48 3.62 2.33
N ASN A 275 16.25 2.65 1.84
CA ASN A 275 15.81 1.26 1.77
C ASN A 275 15.60 0.68 3.17
N ILE A 276 14.51 -0.07 3.32
CA ILE A 276 14.24 -0.95 4.47
C ILE A 276 14.53 -2.39 4.11
N ALA A 277 13.92 -2.86 3.02
CA ALA A 277 14.16 -4.18 2.46
C ALA A 277 14.05 -4.10 0.93
N LYS A 278 14.85 -4.90 0.24
CA LYS A 278 14.83 -5.06 -1.21
C LYS A 278 15.34 -6.45 -1.55
N ASN A 279 14.75 -7.07 -2.55
CA ASN A 279 15.21 -8.34 -3.11
C ASN A 279 15.11 -8.36 -4.64
N ASP A 280 15.60 -9.43 -5.24
CA ASP A 280 15.33 -9.78 -6.64
C ASP A 280 13.94 -10.41 -6.78
N SER A 281 13.59 -10.86 -7.98
CA SER A 281 12.31 -11.49 -8.29
C SER A 281 12.02 -12.83 -7.59
N LYS A 282 12.95 -13.35 -6.79
CA LYS A 282 12.79 -14.63 -6.06
C LYS A 282 12.65 -14.44 -4.56
N GLY A 283 12.64 -13.21 -4.13
CA GLY A 283 12.54 -12.89 -2.71
C GLY A 283 11.09 -12.75 -2.25
N PRO A 284 10.88 -12.46 -0.96
CA PRO A 284 9.54 -12.33 -0.38
C PRO A 284 8.78 -11.08 -0.81
N LEU A 285 9.41 -10.12 -1.48
CA LEU A 285 8.76 -8.92 -2.02
C LEU A 285 8.67 -9.06 -3.55
N GLU A 286 7.47 -9.33 -4.04
CA GLU A 286 7.18 -9.51 -5.45
C GLU A 286 6.17 -8.50 -5.93
N PHE A 287 6.66 -7.40 -6.50
CA PHE A 287 5.85 -6.25 -6.86
C PHE A 287 4.95 -5.81 -5.68
N PRO A 288 5.55 -5.46 -4.52
CA PRO A 288 4.77 -5.08 -3.34
C PRO A 288 3.89 -3.88 -3.62
N SER A 289 2.63 -3.93 -3.20
CA SER A 289 1.61 -2.92 -3.56
C SER A 289 1.13 -2.09 -2.38
N ALA A 290 0.98 -2.69 -1.20
CA ALA A 290 0.52 -1.94 -0.04
C ALA A 290 1.14 -2.43 1.27
N ILE A 291 1.08 -1.58 2.29
CA ILE A 291 1.66 -1.84 3.61
C ILE A 291 0.64 -1.52 4.69
N VAL A 292 0.58 -2.37 5.72
CA VAL A 292 -0.11 -2.07 6.98
C VAL A 292 0.77 -2.46 8.17
N PHE A 293 0.77 -1.65 9.23
CA PHE A 293 1.44 -1.99 10.48
C PHE A 293 0.48 -2.60 11.49
N VAL A 294 0.91 -3.70 12.13
CA VAL A 294 0.30 -4.23 13.34
C VAL A 294 1.40 -4.29 14.41
N GLY A 295 1.34 -3.38 15.36
CA GLY A 295 2.42 -3.18 16.31
C GLY A 295 3.72 -2.76 15.61
N LYS A 296 4.78 -3.56 15.75
CA LYS A 296 6.08 -3.33 15.13
C LYS A 296 6.27 -4.06 13.80
N THR A 297 5.32 -4.88 13.38
CA THR A 297 5.42 -5.65 12.15
C THR A 297 4.67 -4.94 11.02
N ALA A 298 5.36 -4.70 9.91
CA ALA A 298 4.77 -4.30 8.66
C ALA A 298 4.35 -5.57 7.89
N TYR A 299 3.11 -5.60 7.41
CA TYR A 299 2.60 -6.61 6.49
C TYR A 299 2.42 -5.97 5.13
N ILE A 300 2.88 -6.67 4.09
CA ILE A 300 2.97 -6.15 2.73
C ILE A 300 2.20 -7.08 1.79
N SER A 301 1.24 -6.57 1.03
CA SER A 301 0.64 -7.30 -0.08
C SER A 301 1.55 -7.31 -1.28
N ASN A 302 1.72 -8.47 -1.91
CA ASN A 302 2.42 -8.63 -3.17
C ASN A 302 1.39 -8.76 -4.30
N PHE A 303 1.43 -7.82 -5.25
CA PHE A 303 0.56 -7.82 -6.43
C PHE A 303 1.03 -8.83 -7.49
N ASP A 304 2.31 -9.17 -7.44
CA ASP A 304 2.96 -10.12 -8.34
C ASP A 304 2.68 -9.83 -9.81
N VAL A 305 3.01 -8.63 -10.28
CA VAL A 305 2.96 -8.34 -11.72
C VAL A 305 4.15 -8.99 -12.40
N PRO A 306 3.96 -9.87 -13.40
CA PRO A 306 5.06 -10.37 -14.22
C PRO A 306 5.78 -9.21 -14.91
N ARG A 307 6.98 -8.91 -14.48
CA ARG A 307 7.83 -7.85 -15.04
C ARG A 307 9.30 -8.17 -14.87
N ARG A 308 10.12 -7.60 -15.78
CA ARG A 308 11.58 -7.67 -15.71
C ARG A 308 12.09 -9.10 -15.58
N ASP A 309 12.83 -9.40 -14.54
CA ASP A 309 13.52 -10.66 -14.31
C ASP A 309 12.63 -11.80 -13.80
N ASN A 310 11.40 -11.48 -13.30
CA ASN A 310 10.45 -12.50 -12.88
C ASN A 310 9.55 -13.05 -14.00
N MET A 311 9.90 -12.76 -15.27
CA MET A 311 9.14 -13.25 -16.42
C MET A 311 9.82 -14.47 -17.07
N ASP A 312 9.00 -15.33 -17.68
CA ASP A 312 9.50 -16.37 -18.57
C ASP A 312 10.15 -15.77 -19.84
N ALA A 313 10.82 -16.62 -20.64
CA ALA A 313 11.48 -16.20 -21.88
C ALA A 313 10.52 -15.57 -22.89
N ASN A 314 9.21 -15.84 -22.80
CA ASN A 314 8.18 -15.31 -23.68
C ASN A 314 7.57 -14.00 -23.13
N GLY A 315 7.91 -13.62 -21.89
CA GLY A 315 7.41 -12.42 -21.24
C GLY A 315 5.94 -12.48 -20.86
N THR A 316 5.42 -13.66 -20.60
CA THR A 316 3.98 -13.87 -20.36
C THR A 316 3.64 -14.46 -18.99
N THR A 317 4.58 -15.15 -18.34
CA THR A 317 4.32 -15.87 -17.10
C THR A 317 5.37 -15.52 -16.05
N ALA A 318 4.97 -15.34 -14.77
CA ALA A 318 5.90 -15.22 -13.66
C ALA A 318 6.65 -16.53 -13.42
N LYS A 319 7.96 -16.45 -13.09
CA LYS A 319 8.84 -17.62 -13.00
C LYS A 319 9.05 -18.16 -11.58
N ASP A 320 8.79 -17.37 -10.60
CA ASP A 320 9.34 -17.55 -9.25
C ASP A 320 8.39 -18.26 -8.30
N GLY A 321 7.10 -18.24 -8.54
CA GLY A 321 6.18 -19.19 -7.95
C GLY A 321 5.69 -18.88 -6.53
N VAL A 322 5.94 -17.67 -5.98
CA VAL A 322 5.27 -17.27 -4.75
C VAL A 322 3.88 -16.71 -5.03
N GLY A 323 3.70 -16.03 -6.15
CA GLY A 323 2.40 -15.49 -6.60
C GLY A 323 1.83 -14.44 -5.64
N ALA A 324 0.51 -14.37 -5.59
CA ALA A 324 -0.19 -13.51 -4.65
C ALA A 324 0.12 -13.94 -3.21
N SER A 325 0.72 -13.06 -2.44
CA SER A 325 1.23 -13.38 -1.10
C SER A 325 1.20 -12.20 -0.16
N VAL A 326 1.42 -12.45 1.12
CA VAL A 326 1.69 -11.43 2.12
C VAL A 326 3.10 -11.63 2.65
N ALA A 327 3.93 -10.62 2.51
CA ALA A 327 5.23 -10.56 3.17
C ALA A 327 5.13 -9.84 4.52
N GLN A 328 6.14 -10.02 5.38
CA GLN A 328 6.25 -9.34 6.66
C GLN A 328 7.67 -8.85 6.92
N ILE A 329 7.79 -7.73 7.62
CA ILE A 329 9.04 -7.14 8.10
C ILE A 329 8.82 -6.69 9.54
N THR A 330 9.62 -7.20 10.49
CA THR A 330 9.58 -6.77 11.90
C THR A 330 10.68 -5.73 12.15
N GLN A 331 10.31 -4.60 12.79
CA GLN A 331 11.24 -3.52 13.18
C GLN A 331 11.98 -3.82 14.47
#